data_cdc0cda563cbac18039b6e79b4d89112
#
_entry.id   cdc0cda563cbac18039b6e79b4d89112
#
_cell.length_a   1.000
_cell.length_b   1.000
_cell.length_c   1.000
_cell.angle_alpha   90.00
_cell.angle_beta   90.00
_cell.angle_gamma   90.00
#
_symmetry.space_group_name_H-M   'P 1'
#
loop_
_entity.id
_entity.type
_entity.pdbx_description
1 polymer ?
#
loop_
_entity_poly.entity_id
_entity_poly.type
_entity_poly.pdbx_seq_one_letter_code
_entity_poly.pdbx_strand_id
1 'polypeptide(L)'
;MSSLVTILVFHSAPVVRKVIQEILEREGYVVRATGDLGIAVDMVRESPPDLLIIDVYVADINGHDAAVYLCQKWPRMRVLMLAGLPDDQRIAAQTTAENFLVFPQPFAPAELVAIVKQVVKPVEKPGQA
;
A
#
# COMPACT_ATOMS: atom_id res chain seq x y z
N MET A 1 -10.46 -3.76 22.20
CA MET A 1 -10.37 -2.44 21.59
C MET A 1 -9.70 -2.52 20.24
N SER A 2 -10.33 -2.07 19.19
CA SER A 2 -9.73 -2.11 17.88
C SER A 2 -8.79 -0.93 17.69
N SER A 3 -7.61 -1.20 17.16
CA SER A 3 -6.70 -0.14 16.77
C SER A 3 -7.12 0.42 15.42
N LEU A 4 -6.76 1.68 15.20
CA LEU A 4 -6.96 2.27 13.90
C LEU A 4 -6.01 1.61 12.90
N VAL A 5 -6.51 1.41 11.69
CA VAL A 5 -5.69 0.90 10.60
C VAL A 5 -4.81 2.03 10.09
N THR A 6 -3.52 1.76 9.97
CA THR A 6 -2.55 2.74 9.49
C THR A 6 -2.08 2.37 8.10
N ILE A 7 -2.00 3.39 7.24
CA ILE A 7 -1.64 3.21 5.83
C ILE A 7 -0.52 4.19 5.49
N LEU A 8 0.48 3.72 4.78
CA LEU A 8 1.52 4.57 4.21
C LEU A 8 1.38 4.55 2.69
N VAL A 9 1.29 5.72 2.08
CA VAL A 9 1.24 5.87 0.63
C VAL A 9 2.60 6.38 0.15
N PHE A 10 3.27 5.56 -0.66
CA PHE A 10 4.54 5.91 -1.27
C PHE A 10 4.35 6.04 -2.77
N HIS A 11 4.26 7.27 -3.25
CA HIS A 11 3.96 7.56 -4.64
C HIS A 11 4.66 8.86 -5.06
N SER A 12 5.16 8.91 -6.28
CA SER A 12 5.93 10.07 -6.74
C SER A 12 5.07 11.30 -7.00
N ALA A 13 3.82 11.13 -7.42
CA ALA A 13 2.96 12.25 -7.79
C ALA A 13 2.27 12.85 -6.56
N PRO A 14 2.56 14.12 -6.20
CA PRO A 14 1.96 14.72 -5.02
C PRO A 14 0.43 14.77 -5.06
N VAL A 15 -0.14 15.02 -6.24
CA VAL A 15 -1.59 15.08 -6.39
C VAL A 15 -2.22 13.72 -6.12
N VAL A 16 -1.61 12.66 -6.63
CA VAL A 16 -2.11 11.29 -6.42
C VAL A 16 -2.02 10.92 -4.95
N ARG A 17 -0.88 11.24 -4.30
CA ARG A 17 -0.74 11.00 -2.86
C ARG A 17 -1.86 11.65 -2.08
N LYS A 18 -2.12 12.92 -2.37
CA LYS A 18 -3.14 13.68 -1.65
C LYS A 18 -4.53 13.11 -1.86
N VAL A 19 -4.85 12.75 -3.11
CA VAL A 19 -6.16 12.17 -3.43
C VAL A 19 -6.36 10.85 -2.70
N ILE A 20 -5.37 9.97 -2.75
CA ILE A 20 -5.45 8.68 -2.05
C ILE A 20 -5.62 8.90 -0.54
N GLN A 21 -4.82 9.82 0.02
CA GLN A 21 -4.89 10.13 1.44
C GLN A 21 -6.27 10.61 1.84
N GLU A 22 -6.83 11.55 1.09
CA GLU A 22 -8.15 12.10 1.40
C GLU A 22 -9.25 11.03 1.31
N ILE A 23 -9.20 10.20 0.27
CA ILE A 23 -10.18 9.13 0.10
C ILE A 23 -10.16 8.19 1.30
N LEU A 24 -8.98 7.78 1.72
CA LEU A 24 -8.87 6.78 2.78
C LEU A 24 -9.08 7.37 4.17
N GLU A 25 -8.69 8.63 4.38
CA GLU A 25 -8.98 9.29 5.66
C GLU A 25 -10.47 9.43 5.90
N ARG A 26 -11.25 9.61 4.85
CA ARG A 26 -12.71 9.65 4.96
C ARG A 26 -13.30 8.33 5.46
N GLU A 27 -12.58 7.24 5.25
CA GLU A 27 -13.00 5.92 5.70
C GLU A 27 -12.52 5.61 7.12
N GLY A 28 -11.86 6.55 7.77
CA GLY A 28 -11.40 6.38 9.14
C GLY A 28 -10.00 5.83 9.30
N TYR A 29 -9.26 5.68 8.21
CA TYR A 29 -7.87 5.21 8.28
C TYR A 29 -6.93 6.36 8.65
N VAL A 30 -5.84 6.00 9.32
CA VAL A 30 -4.75 6.94 9.58
C VAL A 30 -3.76 6.81 8.43
N VAL A 31 -3.61 7.86 7.63
CA VAL A 31 -2.83 7.80 6.39
C VAL A 31 -1.66 8.77 6.47
N ARG A 32 -0.48 8.28 6.16
CA ARG A 32 0.70 9.10 5.92
C ARG A 32 1.14 8.89 4.48
N ALA A 33 1.79 9.88 3.89
CA ALA A 33 2.14 9.83 2.49
C ALA A 33 3.48 10.52 2.25
N THR A 34 4.28 9.96 1.35
CA THR A 34 5.54 10.56 0.95
C THR A 34 5.92 10.09 -0.44
N GLY A 35 6.78 10.86 -1.11
CA GLY A 35 7.39 10.47 -2.38
C GLY A 35 8.89 10.22 -2.24
N ASP A 36 9.40 10.19 -1.02
CA ASP A 36 10.83 10.04 -0.73
C ASP A 36 11.07 8.70 -0.05
N LEU A 37 11.97 7.90 -0.60
CA LEU A 37 12.25 6.56 -0.08
C LEU A 37 12.82 6.61 1.33
N GLY A 38 13.75 7.52 1.59
CA GLY A 38 14.34 7.65 2.92
C GLY A 38 13.30 7.96 3.98
N ILE A 39 12.40 8.88 3.66
CA ILE A 39 11.31 9.24 4.56
C ILE A 39 10.36 8.05 4.73
N ALA A 40 10.05 7.34 3.65
CA ALA A 40 9.19 6.16 3.74
C ALA A 40 9.78 5.10 4.66
N VAL A 41 11.06 4.81 4.51
CA VAL A 41 11.75 3.83 5.35
C VAL A 41 11.73 4.27 6.81
N ASP A 42 11.96 5.54 7.10
CA ASP A 42 11.93 6.06 8.45
C ASP A 42 10.52 5.95 9.05
N MET A 43 9.49 6.24 8.26
CA MET A 43 8.11 6.12 8.71
C MET A 43 7.76 4.68 9.06
N VAL A 44 8.17 3.73 8.23
CA VAL A 44 7.93 2.30 8.49
C VAL A 44 8.68 1.86 9.74
N ARG A 45 9.92 2.32 9.90
CA ARG A 45 10.73 1.95 11.06
C ARG A 45 10.13 2.47 12.36
N GLU A 46 9.65 3.71 12.35
CA GLU A 46 9.05 4.31 13.55
C GLU A 46 7.72 3.67 13.91
N SER A 47 6.90 3.41 12.91
CA SER A 47 5.56 2.86 13.12
C SER A 47 5.15 2.08 11.88
N PRO A 48 5.41 0.77 11.83
CA PRO A 48 5.07 -0.03 10.67
C PRO A 48 3.58 0.07 10.36
N PRO A 49 3.23 0.41 9.12
CA PRO A 49 1.81 0.51 8.76
C PRO A 49 1.20 -0.87 8.58
N ASP A 50 -0.11 -0.93 8.66
CA ASP A 50 -0.84 -2.16 8.32
C ASP A 50 -0.80 -2.40 6.83
N LEU A 51 -0.77 -1.32 6.03
CA LEU A 51 -0.78 -1.39 4.58
C LEU A 51 0.17 -0.36 4.00
N LEU A 52 1.00 -0.79 3.06
CA LEU A 52 1.80 0.08 2.20
C LEU A 52 1.15 0.12 0.82
N ILE A 53 0.76 1.30 0.37
CA ILE A 53 0.32 1.51 -1.00
C ILE A 53 1.49 2.13 -1.75
N ILE A 54 1.95 1.47 -2.79
CA ILE A 54 3.18 1.86 -3.48
C ILE A 54 3.01 1.71 -4.98
N ASP A 55 3.51 2.69 -5.74
CA ASP A 55 3.56 2.59 -7.20
C ASP A 55 4.74 1.67 -7.58
N VAL A 56 4.59 0.97 -8.70
CA VAL A 56 5.68 0.13 -9.23
C VAL A 56 6.94 0.95 -9.46
N TYR A 57 6.77 2.20 -9.93
CA TYR A 57 7.89 3.12 -10.05
C TYR A 57 7.59 4.39 -9.26
N VAL A 58 8.46 4.71 -8.30
CA VAL A 58 8.37 5.95 -7.54
C VAL A 58 9.61 6.76 -7.88
N ALA A 59 9.46 7.78 -8.73
CA ALA A 59 10.57 8.52 -9.34
C ALA A 59 11.49 7.53 -10.08
N ASP A 60 12.77 7.45 -9.72
CA ASP A 60 13.71 6.52 -10.33
C ASP A 60 13.80 5.19 -9.56
N ILE A 61 12.93 4.98 -8.59
CA ILE A 61 13.01 3.83 -7.71
C ILE A 61 12.04 2.77 -8.19
N ASN A 62 12.52 1.53 -8.26
CA ASN A 62 11.66 0.38 -8.51
C ASN A 62 10.88 0.09 -7.23
N GLY A 63 9.58 0.41 -7.24
CA GLY A 63 8.73 0.24 -6.07
C GLY A 63 8.56 -1.22 -5.66
N HIS A 64 8.59 -2.12 -6.62
CA HIS A 64 8.53 -3.56 -6.32
C HIS A 64 9.72 -3.97 -5.44
N ASP A 65 10.93 -3.57 -5.82
CA ASP A 65 12.12 -3.90 -5.05
C ASP A 65 12.08 -3.26 -3.65
N ALA A 66 11.62 -2.01 -3.58
CA ALA A 66 11.48 -1.33 -2.30
C ALA A 66 10.47 -2.05 -1.39
N ALA A 67 9.34 -2.49 -1.94
CA ALA A 67 8.33 -3.20 -1.18
C ALA A 67 8.85 -4.56 -0.69
N VAL A 68 9.57 -5.29 -1.53
CA VAL A 68 10.18 -6.56 -1.13
C VAL A 68 11.15 -6.34 0.03
N TYR A 69 12.00 -5.33 -0.07
CA TYR A 69 12.95 -5.01 0.99
C TYR A 69 12.23 -4.73 2.31
N LEU A 70 11.19 -3.91 2.26
CA LEU A 70 10.46 -3.54 3.47
C LEU A 70 9.72 -4.74 4.06
N CYS A 71 9.14 -5.58 3.24
CA CYS A 71 8.42 -6.76 3.72
C CYS A 71 9.33 -7.82 4.32
N GLN A 72 10.59 -7.88 3.92
CA GLN A 72 11.55 -8.78 4.55
C GLN A 72 11.80 -8.38 6.00
N LYS A 73 11.76 -7.08 6.30
CA LYS A 73 11.98 -6.57 7.64
C LYS A 73 10.70 -6.48 8.46
N TRP A 74 9.58 -6.22 7.79
CA TRP A 74 8.27 -6.09 8.43
C TRP A 74 7.27 -7.01 7.74
N PRO A 75 7.34 -8.31 7.99
CA PRO A 75 6.57 -9.29 7.22
C PRO A 75 5.06 -9.23 7.43
N ARG A 76 4.59 -8.55 8.46
CA ARG A 76 3.15 -8.39 8.68
C ARG A 76 2.55 -7.26 7.85
N MET A 77 3.38 -6.38 7.31
CA MET A 77 2.92 -5.28 6.48
C MET A 77 2.38 -5.83 5.16
N ARG A 78 1.18 -5.43 4.80
CA ARG A 78 0.59 -5.79 3.52
C ARG A 78 0.94 -4.73 2.49
N VAL A 79 0.97 -5.12 1.22
CA VAL A 79 1.33 -4.22 0.13
C VAL A 79 0.25 -4.21 -0.93
N LEU A 80 -0.20 -3.03 -1.29
CA LEU A 80 -1.05 -2.79 -2.46
C LEU A 80 -0.20 -2.05 -3.47
N MET A 81 0.13 -2.71 -4.56
CA MET A 81 1.01 -2.15 -5.58
C MET A 81 0.19 -1.60 -6.73
N LEU A 82 0.38 -0.32 -7.03
CA LEU A 82 -0.33 0.34 -8.11
C LEU A 82 0.46 0.19 -9.40
N ALA A 83 -0.19 -0.27 -10.45
CA ALA A 83 0.47 -0.56 -11.71
C ALA A 83 -0.36 -0.02 -12.87
N GLY A 84 0.12 1.05 -13.50
CA GLY A 84 -0.63 1.72 -14.59
C GLY A 84 -0.40 1.16 -15.97
N LEU A 85 0.78 0.60 -16.23
CA LEU A 85 1.15 0.09 -17.55
C LEU A 85 1.18 -1.44 -17.55
N PRO A 86 0.95 -2.06 -18.71
CA PRO A 86 1.00 -3.53 -18.78
C PRO A 86 2.33 -4.13 -18.31
N ASP A 87 3.45 -3.48 -18.64
CA ASP A 87 4.77 -3.96 -18.18
C ASP A 87 4.91 -3.84 -16.67
N ASP A 88 4.39 -2.76 -16.08
CA ASP A 88 4.39 -2.57 -14.64
C ASP A 88 3.57 -3.65 -13.96
N GLN A 89 2.42 -3.99 -14.53
CA GLN A 89 1.56 -5.05 -14.01
C GLN A 89 2.27 -6.40 -14.07
N ARG A 90 3.03 -6.66 -15.13
CA ARG A 90 3.79 -7.90 -15.26
C ARG A 90 4.90 -7.97 -14.21
N ILE A 91 5.62 -6.86 -13.99
CA ILE A 91 6.65 -6.81 -12.97
C ILE A 91 6.06 -7.08 -11.59
N ALA A 92 4.95 -6.43 -11.28
CA ALA A 92 4.29 -6.62 -10.00
C ALA A 92 3.78 -8.06 -9.83
N ALA A 93 3.26 -8.66 -10.91
CA ALA A 93 2.73 -10.01 -10.88
C ALA A 93 3.81 -11.09 -10.69
N GLN A 94 5.08 -10.75 -10.87
CA GLN A 94 6.18 -11.68 -10.59
C GLN A 94 6.38 -11.92 -9.09
N THR A 95 5.78 -11.08 -8.27
CA THR A 95 5.89 -11.25 -6.82
C THR A 95 4.96 -12.36 -6.38
N THR A 96 5.51 -13.32 -5.67
CA THR A 96 4.73 -14.46 -5.16
C THR A 96 4.40 -14.32 -3.68
N ALA A 97 4.75 -13.20 -3.05
CA ALA A 97 4.48 -12.98 -1.64
C ALA A 97 2.98 -12.84 -1.40
N GLU A 98 2.46 -13.56 -0.42
CA GLU A 98 1.04 -13.59 -0.12
C GLU A 98 0.48 -12.25 0.32
N ASN A 99 1.34 -11.38 0.86
CA ASN A 99 0.92 -10.07 1.35
C ASN A 99 0.96 -8.97 0.29
N PHE A 100 1.26 -9.32 -0.96
CA PHE A 100 1.28 -8.38 -2.09
C PHE A 100 0.03 -8.53 -2.92
N LEU A 101 -0.58 -7.39 -3.26
CA LEU A 101 -1.71 -7.35 -4.17
C LEU A 101 -1.48 -6.25 -5.19
N VAL A 102 -1.72 -6.55 -6.46
CA VAL A 102 -1.56 -5.58 -7.55
C VAL A 102 -2.91 -4.95 -7.85
N PHE A 103 -2.92 -3.62 -7.98
CA PHE A 103 -4.13 -2.86 -8.27
C PHE A 103 -3.89 -1.97 -9.48
N PRO A 104 -4.67 -2.11 -10.55
CA PRO A 104 -4.42 -1.34 -11.77
C PRO A 104 -4.79 0.13 -11.61
N GLN A 105 -4.04 0.98 -12.29
CA GLN A 105 -4.34 2.41 -12.43
C GLN A 105 -4.78 2.66 -13.87
N PRO A 106 -5.66 3.62 -14.11
CA PRO A 106 -6.39 4.44 -13.12
C PRO A 106 -7.50 3.65 -12.42
N PHE A 107 -7.92 4.12 -11.29
CA PHE A 107 -8.98 3.49 -10.51
C PHE A 107 -10.00 4.54 -10.06
N ALA A 108 -11.23 4.10 -9.81
CA ALA A 108 -12.23 4.97 -9.20
C ALA A 108 -12.05 4.98 -7.68
N PRO A 109 -12.40 6.10 -7.00
CA PRO A 109 -12.29 6.14 -5.54
C PRO A 109 -12.99 5.00 -4.82
N ALA A 110 -14.18 4.62 -5.29
CA ALA A 110 -14.91 3.50 -4.69
C ALA A 110 -14.18 2.18 -4.83
N GLU A 111 -13.47 1.98 -5.95
CA GLU A 111 -12.67 0.78 -6.17
C GLU A 111 -11.50 0.71 -5.19
N LEU A 112 -10.82 1.84 -4.97
CA LEU A 112 -9.72 1.91 -4.02
C LEU A 112 -10.22 1.59 -2.60
N VAL A 113 -11.33 2.20 -2.19
CA VAL A 113 -11.91 1.95 -0.87
C VAL A 113 -12.23 0.48 -0.71
N ALA A 114 -12.85 -0.13 -1.72
CA ALA A 114 -13.26 -1.54 -1.65
C ALA A 114 -12.06 -2.46 -1.50
N ILE A 115 -11.00 -2.26 -2.30
CA ILE A 115 -9.82 -3.12 -2.23
C ILE A 115 -9.06 -2.94 -0.93
N VAL A 116 -8.95 -1.70 -0.45
CA VAL A 116 -8.27 -1.44 0.82
C VAL A 116 -9.02 -2.11 1.97
N LYS A 117 -10.33 -2.00 2.02
CA LYS A 117 -11.12 -2.67 3.06
C LYS A 117 -10.90 -4.18 3.05
N GLN A 118 -10.81 -4.75 1.87
CA GLN A 118 -10.57 -6.19 1.73
C GLN A 118 -9.18 -6.58 2.21
N VAL A 119 -8.16 -5.80 1.87
CA VAL A 119 -6.78 -6.11 2.20
C VAL A 119 -6.50 -5.96 3.69
N VAL A 120 -7.02 -4.91 4.31
CA VAL A 120 -6.76 -4.62 5.72
C VAL A 120 -7.71 -5.34 6.67
N LYS A 121 -8.72 -5.98 6.13
CA LYS A 121 -9.67 -6.69 6.97
C LYS A 121 -8.94 -7.75 7.77
N PRO A 122 -9.13 -7.79 9.10
CA PRO A 122 -8.52 -8.83 9.90
C PRO A 122 -8.95 -10.18 9.35
N VAL A 123 -8.02 -11.12 9.27
CA VAL A 123 -8.37 -12.47 8.88
C VAL A 123 -9.22 -13.07 9.98
N GLU A 124 -10.51 -13.17 9.73
CA GLU A 124 -11.40 -13.87 10.64
C GLU A 124 -11.35 -15.34 10.27
N LYS A 125 -10.88 -16.11 11.21
CA LYS A 125 -10.91 -17.55 10.99
C LYS A 125 -12.34 -18.03 11.11
N PRO A 126 -12.68 -19.05 10.32
CA PRO A 126 -13.97 -19.68 10.48
C PRO A 126 -14.18 -20.07 11.92
N GLY A 127 -14.94 -19.97 12.64
CA GLY A 127 -15.09 -20.31 14.04
C GLY A 127 -14.81 -19.19 15.00
N GLN A 128 -14.35 -18.06 14.50
CA GLN A 128 -14.19 -16.86 15.32
C GLN A 128 -15.36 -15.90 15.16
N ALA A 129 -16.23 -16.24 14.36
CA ALA A 129 -17.36 -15.37 14.08
C ALA A 129 -18.12 -15.03 15.36
#